data_1c10c0e41b9f938a2e6f850a7e73ee39
#
_entry.id   1c10c0e41b9f938a2e6f850a7e73ee39
#
_cell.length_a   1.000
_cell.length_b   1.000
_cell.length_c   1.000
_cell.angle_alpha   90.00
_cell.angle_beta   90.00
_cell.angle_gamma   90.00
#
_symmetry.space_group_name_H-M   'P 1'
#
loop_
_entity.id
_entity.type
_entity.pdbx_description
1 polymer ?
#
loop_
_entity_poly.entity_id
_entity_poly.type
_entity_poly.pdbx_seq_one_letter_code
_entity_poly.pdbx_strand_id
1 'polypeptide(L)'
;FLINQANIRKSELKNNSVKEFVEMLKKINADKEGYNVENVEIQAYASPDGGVKFNDKLAGNRQNQSEKYVKNTLKQTKVNANIDAHYTAQDWDGFQKLVAASNLQDKEVILRVLSMYTDPQEREQQIRNMSAGFQELANGILPELRRSRLIINYETIGRSDDQIKEQYSADATK
;
A
#
# COMPACT_ATOMS: atom_id res chain seq x y z
N PHE A 1 -8.04 4.49 1.83
CA PHE A 1 -9.19 4.28 2.74
C PHE A 1 -9.33 5.44 3.73
N LEU A 2 -10.56 5.74 4.11
CA LEU A 2 -10.85 6.67 5.21
C LEU A 2 -10.67 5.97 6.56
N ILE A 3 -10.62 6.78 7.63
CA ILE A 3 -10.53 6.27 8.99
C ILE A 3 -11.70 5.31 9.28
N ASN A 4 -11.42 4.19 9.89
CA ASN A 4 -12.39 3.15 10.27
C ASN A 4 -13.23 2.59 9.10
N GLN A 5 -12.77 2.74 7.86
CA GLN A 5 -13.48 2.28 6.67
C GLN A 5 -12.60 1.37 5.80
N ALA A 6 -13.24 0.38 5.19
CA ALA A 6 -12.61 -0.51 4.23
C ALA A 6 -13.17 -0.31 2.81
N ASN A 7 -14.08 0.62 2.60
CA ASN A 7 -14.65 0.89 1.29
C ASN A 7 -13.66 1.62 0.38
N ILE A 8 -13.51 1.14 -0.84
CA ILE A 8 -12.68 1.81 -1.85
C ILE A 8 -13.50 2.95 -2.45
N ARG A 9 -13.01 4.18 -2.27
CA ARG A 9 -13.68 5.37 -2.83
C ARG A 9 -13.41 5.48 -4.32
N LYS A 10 -14.41 5.92 -5.07
CA LYS A 10 -14.25 6.16 -6.53
C LYS A 10 -13.15 7.17 -6.85
N SER A 11 -12.95 8.15 -5.98
CA SER A 11 -11.87 9.14 -6.12
C SER A 11 -10.48 8.52 -6.04
N GLU A 12 -10.30 7.50 -5.23
CA GLU A 12 -9.02 6.79 -5.11
C GLU A 12 -8.72 5.94 -6.36
N LEU A 13 -9.75 5.43 -7.03
CA LEU A 13 -9.57 4.67 -8.27
C LEU A 13 -9.10 5.56 -9.44
N LYS A 14 -9.20 6.87 -9.30
CA LYS A 14 -8.67 7.85 -10.25
C LYS A 14 -7.24 8.29 -9.92
N ASN A 15 -6.66 7.79 -8.83
CA ASN A 15 -5.28 8.07 -8.44
C ASN A 15 -4.30 7.56 -9.51
N ASN A 16 -3.20 8.29 -9.71
CA ASN A 16 -2.18 7.92 -10.69
C ASN A 16 -1.58 6.53 -10.46
N SER A 17 -1.35 6.14 -9.21
CA SER A 17 -0.83 4.81 -8.87
C SER A 17 -1.77 3.69 -9.28
N VAL A 18 -3.08 3.89 -9.12
CA VAL A 18 -4.10 2.92 -9.56
C VAL A 18 -4.16 2.87 -11.09
N LYS A 19 -4.09 4.02 -11.75
CA LYS A 19 -4.05 4.09 -13.23
C LYS A 19 -2.82 3.38 -13.78
N GLU A 20 -1.64 3.57 -13.19
CA GLU A 20 -0.41 2.90 -13.58
C GLU A 20 -0.53 1.38 -13.44
N PHE A 21 -1.16 0.90 -12.36
CA PHE A 21 -1.44 -0.52 -12.16
C PHE A 21 -2.31 -1.09 -13.28
N VAL A 22 -3.41 -0.42 -13.61
CA VAL A 22 -4.33 -0.83 -14.67
C VAL A 22 -3.65 -0.78 -16.05
N GLU A 23 -2.89 0.29 -16.33
CA GLU A 23 -2.15 0.43 -17.60
C GLU A 23 -1.10 -0.65 -17.77
N MET A 24 -0.41 -1.05 -16.70
CA MET A 24 0.54 -2.16 -16.76
C MET A 24 -0.15 -3.48 -17.09
N LEU A 25 -1.33 -3.75 -16.52
CA LEU A 25 -2.12 -4.94 -16.86
C LEU A 25 -2.57 -4.92 -18.33
N LYS A 26 -2.97 -3.77 -18.84
CA LYS A 26 -3.31 -3.61 -20.27
C LYS A 26 -2.11 -3.87 -21.16
N LYS A 27 -0.94 -3.38 -20.79
CA LYS A 27 0.32 -3.61 -21.50
C LYS A 27 0.66 -5.11 -21.54
N ILE A 28 0.49 -5.81 -20.42
CA ILE A 28 0.69 -7.26 -20.34
C ILE A 28 -0.30 -8.02 -21.25
N ASN A 29 -1.57 -7.61 -21.25
CA ASN A 29 -2.56 -8.22 -22.12
C ASN A 29 -2.26 -8.00 -23.60
N ALA A 30 -1.75 -6.83 -23.97
CA ALA A 30 -1.40 -6.51 -25.37
C ALA A 30 -0.19 -7.31 -25.86
N ASP A 31 0.66 -7.81 -24.97
CA ASP A 31 1.89 -8.53 -25.33
C ASP A 31 2.12 -9.70 -24.35
N LYS A 32 1.21 -10.66 -24.36
CA LYS A 32 1.27 -11.84 -23.46
C LYS A 32 2.51 -12.69 -23.65
N GLU A 33 3.06 -12.72 -24.84
CA GLU A 33 4.28 -13.49 -25.14
C GLU A 33 5.53 -12.85 -24.55
N GLY A 34 5.51 -11.53 -24.32
CA GLY A 34 6.63 -10.79 -23.76
C GLY A 34 6.67 -10.74 -22.24
N TYR A 35 5.61 -11.21 -21.55
CA TYR A 35 5.51 -11.13 -20.10
C TYR A 35 5.04 -12.45 -19.49
N ASN A 36 5.71 -12.86 -18.41
CA ASN A 36 5.27 -13.95 -17.56
C ASN A 36 4.88 -13.37 -16.20
N VAL A 37 3.59 -13.32 -15.89
CA VAL A 37 3.08 -12.82 -14.62
C VAL A 37 3.13 -13.95 -13.60
N GLU A 38 3.94 -13.78 -12.55
CA GLU A 38 4.03 -14.75 -11.46
C GLU A 38 2.81 -14.64 -10.55
N ASN A 39 2.53 -13.44 -10.06
CA ASN A 39 1.36 -13.17 -9.23
C ASN A 39 1.04 -11.67 -9.19
N VAL A 40 -0.12 -11.34 -8.63
CA VAL A 40 -0.46 -10.00 -8.17
C VAL A 40 -0.53 -10.06 -6.66
N GLU A 41 0.33 -9.30 -6.01
CA GLU A 41 0.42 -9.23 -4.56
C GLU A 41 -0.42 -8.04 -4.05
N ILE A 42 -1.17 -8.28 -2.99
CA ILE A 42 -1.95 -7.26 -2.29
C ILE A 42 -1.46 -7.17 -0.86
N GLN A 43 -1.03 -5.97 -0.45
CA GLN A 43 -0.65 -5.68 0.92
C GLN A 43 -1.59 -4.61 1.47
N ALA A 44 -2.52 -5.01 2.32
CA ALA A 44 -3.48 -4.11 2.96
C ALA A 44 -3.00 -3.71 4.36
N TYR A 45 -3.22 -2.45 4.71
CA TYR A 45 -2.73 -1.88 5.96
C TYR A 45 -3.83 -1.15 6.72
N ALA A 46 -3.77 -1.22 8.06
CA ALA A 46 -4.44 -0.27 8.93
C ALA A 46 -3.39 0.60 9.62
N SER A 47 -3.71 1.86 9.83
CA SER A 47 -2.85 2.77 10.59
C SER A 47 -2.83 2.36 12.07
N PRO A 48 -1.76 2.69 12.83
CA PRO A 48 -1.61 2.25 14.21
C PRO A 48 -2.60 2.86 15.21
N ASP A 49 -3.43 3.80 14.79
CA ASP A 49 -4.47 4.39 15.63
C ASP A 49 -5.68 3.45 15.75
N GLY A 50 -6.02 3.09 16.96
CA GLY A 50 -7.11 2.17 17.28
C GLY A 50 -6.67 0.86 17.93
N GLY A 51 -7.60 0.11 18.49
CA GLY A 51 -7.30 -1.15 19.17
C GLY A 51 -6.84 -2.25 18.21
N VAL A 52 -5.98 -3.13 18.68
CA VAL A 52 -5.40 -4.22 17.86
C VAL A 52 -6.48 -5.08 17.20
N LYS A 53 -7.49 -5.49 17.95
CA LYS A 53 -8.60 -6.33 17.40
C LYS A 53 -9.40 -5.60 16.33
N PHE A 54 -9.66 -4.32 16.54
CA PHE A 54 -10.38 -3.50 15.57
C PHE A 54 -9.57 -3.32 14.29
N ASN A 55 -8.28 -3.02 14.41
CA ASN A 55 -7.39 -2.85 13.28
C ASN A 55 -7.15 -4.15 12.52
N ASP A 56 -7.12 -5.29 13.19
CA ASP A 56 -7.04 -6.60 12.56
C ASP A 56 -8.23 -6.83 11.62
N LYS A 57 -9.44 -6.61 12.14
CA LYS A 57 -10.66 -6.71 11.32
C LYS A 57 -10.68 -5.72 10.17
N LEU A 58 -10.26 -4.48 10.44
CA LEU A 58 -10.23 -3.42 9.43
C LEU A 58 -9.23 -3.72 8.31
N ALA A 59 -8.03 -4.16 8.66
CA ALA A 59 -7.00 -4.54 7.68
C ALA A 59 -7.44 -5.75 6.85
N GLY A 60 -8.06 -6.75 7.47
CA GLY A 60 -8.64 -7.90 6.78
C GLY A 60 -9.76 -7.49 5.82
N ASN A 61 -10.63 -6.58 6.21
CA ASN A 61 -11.69 -6.06 5.33
C ASN A 61 -11.10 -5.25 4.16
N ARG A 62 -10.06 -4.46 4.39
CA ARG A 62 -9.34 -3.75 3.32
C ARG A 62 -8.68 -4.71 2.34
N GLN A 63 -8.10 -5.80 2.84
CA GLN A 63 -7.58 -6.89 2.01
C GLN A 63 -8.68 -7.46 1.11
N ASN A 64 -9.84 -7.82 1.69
CA ASN A 64 -10.97 -8.39 0.95
C ASN A 64 -11.49 -7.45 -0.14
N GLN A 65 -11.64 -6.17 0.15
CA GLN A 65 -12.09 -5.17 -0.83
C GLN A 65 -11.05 -4.98 -1.95
N SER A 66 -9.77 -4.97 -1.60
CA SER A 66 -8.69 -4.87 -2.58
C SER A 66 -8.64 -6.11 -3.48
N GLU A 67 -8.84 -7.31 -2.92
CA GLU A 67 -8.92 -8.55 -3.71
C GLU A 67 -10.07 -8.52 -4.72
N LYS A 68 -11.24 -8.07 -4.31
CA LYS A 68 -12.39 -7.93 -5.22
C LYS A 68 -12.09 -6.99 -6.38
N TYR A 69 -11.48 -5.84 -6.07
CA TYR A 69 -11.08 -4.87 -7.07
C TYR A 69 -10.07 -5.47 -8.06
N VAL A 70 -9.04 -6.12 -7.55
CA VAL A 70 -8.00 -6.74 -8.39
C VAL A 70 -8.57 -7.87 -9.25
N LYS A 71 -9.41 -8.74 -8.69
CA LYS A 71 -10.08 -9.80 -9.45
C LYS A 71 -10.89 -9.24 -10.63
N ASN A 72 -11.68 -8.19 -10.38
CA ASN A 72 -12.46 -7.55 -11.42
C ASN A 72 -11.56 -6.90 -12.48
N THR A 73 -10.50 -6.23 -12.06
CA THR A 73 -9.54 -5.58 -12.96
C THR A 73 -8.79 -6.61 -13.82
N LEU A 74 -8.40 -7.75 -13.27
CA LEU A 74 -7.79 -8.84 -14.01
C LEU A 74 -8.74 -9.40 -15.09
N LYS A 75 -10.02 -9.56 -14.76
CA LYS A 75 -11.04 -9.97 -15.75
C LYS A 75 -11.20 -8.94 -16.87
N GLN A 76 -11.30 -7.66 -16.51
CA GLN A 76 -11.47 -6.58 -17.51
C GLN A 76 -10.25 -6.44 -18.43
N THR A 77 -9.06 -6.63 -17.89
CA THR A 77 -7.81 -6.54 -18.67
C THR A 77 -7.40 -7.87 -19.31
N LYS A 78 -8.17 -8.95 -19.09
CA LYS A 78 -7.91 -10.31 -19.61
C LYS A 78 -6.52 -10.84 -19.22
N VAL A 79 -6.02 -10.47 -18.07
CA VAL A 79 -4.78 -11.01 -17.50
C VAL A 79 -5.12 -12.12 -16.53
N ASN A 80 -4.47 -13.27 -16.69
CA ASN A 80 -4.65 -14.42 -15.83
C ASN A 80 -3.47 -14.49 -14.85
N ALA A 81 -3.74 -14.29 -13.57
CA ALA A 81 -2.70 -14.31 -12.55
C ALA A 81 -3.26 -14.75 -11.19
N ASN A 82 -2.43 -15.38 -10.38
CA ASN A 82 -2.75 -15.67 -8.99
C ASN A 82 -2.68 -14.41 -8.14
N ILE A 83 -3.55 -14.33 -7.16
CA ILE A 83 -3.57 -13.22 -6.19
C ILE A 83 -3.02 -13.73 -4.87
N ASP A 84 -1.99 -13.05 -4.38
CA ASP A 84 -1.37 -13.30 -3.08
C ASP A 84 -1.66 -12.09 -2.17
N ALA A 85 -2.55 -12.26 -1.21
CA ALA A 85 -3.05 -11.17 -0.40
C ALA A 85 -2.64 -11.32 1.06
N HIS A 86 -2.16 -10.22 1.63
CA HIS A 86 -1.74 -10.10 3.03
C HIS A 86 -2.32 -8.85 3.67
N TYR A 87 -2.36 -8.83 5.00
CA TYR A 87 -2.69 -7.61 5.71
C TYR A 87 -1.79 -7.40 6.94
N THR A 88 -1.64 -6.13 7.32
CA THR A 88 -0.95 -5.71 8.53
C THR A 88 -1.91 -4.89 9.39
N ALA A 89 -2.23 -5.37 10.59
CA ALA A 89 -3.21 -4.75 11.49
C ALA A 89 -2.76 -3.40 12.04
N GLN A 90 -1.45 -3.25 12.29
CA GLN A 90 -0.86 -2.00 12.74
C GLN A 90 0.48 -1.79 12.02
N ASP A 91 0.53 -0.80 11.15
CA ASP A 91 1.70 -0.54 10.31
C ASP A 91 2.70 0.39 11.02
N TRP A 92 3.34 -0.11 12.06
CA TRP A 92 4.35 0.64 12.81
C TRP A 92 5.62 0.91 12.01
N ASP A 93 6.00 0.02 11.11
CA ASP A 93 7.17 0.24 10.24
C ASP A 93 6.92 1.38 9.25
N GLY A 94 5.76 1.41 8.62
CA GLY A 94 5.35 2.52 7.76
C GLY A 94 5.23 3.83 8.53
N PHE A 95 4.68 3.78 9.73
CA PHE A 95 4.56 4.92 10.62
C PHE A 95 5.94 5.51 10.94
N GLN A 96 6.89 4.68 11.35
CA GLN A 96 8.26 5.11 11.67
C GLN A 96 8.94 5.77 10.47
N LYS A 97 8.81 5.18 9.28
CA LYS A 97 9.40 5.73 8.05
C LYS A 97 8.82 7.09 7.70
N LEU A 98 7.51 7.26 7.79
CA LEU A 98 6.85 8.53 7.49
C LEU A 98 7.18 9.61 8.52
N VAL A 99 7.25 9.27 9.81
CA VAL A 99 7.68 10.19 10.86
C VAL A 99 9.12 10.63 10.63
N ALA A 100 10.01 9.70 10.35
CA ALA A 100 11.43 10.00 10.10
C ALA A 100 11.64 10.92 8.89
N ALA A 101 10.82 10.78 7.86
CA ALA A 101 10.86 11.61 6.65
C ALA A 101 10.11 12.94 6.79
N SER A 102 9.35 13.14 7.88
CA SER A 102 8.52 14.33 8.08
C SER A 102 9.29 15.50 8.69
N ASN A 103 8.64 16.68 8.68
CA ASN A 103 9.11 17.88 9.34
C ASN A 103 8.37 18.15 10.66
N LEU A 104 7.83 17.11 11.29
CA LEU A 104 7.14 17.24 12.58
C LEU A 104 8.06 17.79 13.65
N GLN A 105 7.56 18.75 14.42
CA GLN A 105 8.32 19.39 15.50
C GLN A 105 8.77 18.38 16.55
N ASP A 106 7.91 17.43 16.92
CA ASP A 106 8.17 16.41 17.93
C ASP A 106 8.67 15.07 17.36
N LYS A 107 9.17 15.08 16.14
CA LYS A 107 9.65 13.89 15.42
C LYS A 107 10.62 13.04 16.25
N GLU A 108 11.62 13.65 16.84
CA GLU A 108 12.63 12.94 17.63
C GLU A 108 12.04 12.28 18.88
N VAL A 109 11.08 12.95 19.52
CA VAL A 109 10.38 12.41 20.69
C VAL A 109 9.52 11.21 20.31
N ILE A 110 8.79 11.30 19.18
CA ILE A 110 7.95 10.21 18.66
C ILE A 110 8.82 8.99 18.32
N LEU A 111 9.92 9.18 17.62
CA LEU A 111 10.86 8.10 17.27
C LEU A 111 11.45 7.45 18.51
N ARG A 112 11.74 8.23 19.55
CA ARG A 112 12.24 7.71 20.83
C ARG A 112 11.18 6.86 21.54
N VAL A 113 9.92 7.28 21.54
CA VAL A 113 8.80 6.49 22.08
C VAL A 113 8.70 5.14 21.37
N LEU A 114 8.83 5.11 20.06
CA LEU A 114 8.80 3.86 19.28
C LEU A 114 9.94 2.92 19.64
N SER A 115 11.12 3.45 19.97
CA SER A 115 12.25 2.63 20.39
C SER A 115 12.13 2.12 21.83
N MET A 116 11.49 2.87 22.70
CA MET A 116 11.32 2.53 24.13
C MET A 116 10.18 1.55 24.38
N TYR A 117 9.10 1.66 23.66
CA TYR A 117 7.89 0.84 23.82
C TYR A 117 7.72 -0.07 22.64
N THR A 118 7.80 -1.37 22.84
CA THR A 118 7.61 -2.40 21.79
C THR A 118 6.19 -2.91 21.75
N ASP A 119 5.44 -2.82 22.85
CA ASP A 119 4.04 -3.21 22.86
C ASP A 119 3.18 -2.22 22.09
N PRO A 120 2.39 -2.69 21.10
CA PRO A 120 1.55 -1.80 20.26
C PRO A 120 0.56 -0.94 21.05
N GLN A 121 -0.03 -1.48 22.10
CA GLN A 121 -0.99 -0.72 22.93
C GLN A 121 -0.31 0.39 23.72
N GLU A 122 0.86 0.11 24.28
CA GLU A 122 1.66 1.12 24.99
C GLU A 122 2.14 2.22 24.04
N ARG A 123 2.60 1.85 22.86
CA ARG A 123 2.98 2.81 21.80
C ARG A 123 1.85 3.76 21.46
N GLU A 124 0.68 3.22 21.20
CA GLU A 124 -0.52 4.00 20.87
C GLU A 124 -0.87 4.97 22.00
N GLN A 125 -0.88 4.49 23.24
CA GLN A 125 -1.24 5.31 24.40
C GLN A 125 -0.24 6.44 24.62
N GLN A 126 1.05 6.16 24.54
CA GLN A 126 2.10 7.16 24.71
C GLN A 126 2.05 8.25 23.62
N ILE A 127 1.79 7.87 22.39
CA ILE A 127 1.66 8.82 21.28
C ILE A 127 0.39 9.67 21.44
N ARG A 128 -0.73 9.08 21.85
CA ARG A 128 -1.97 9.83 22.14
C ARG A 128 -1.83 10.82 23.26
N ASN A 129 -1.03 10.52 24.28
CA ASN A 129 -0.75 11.42 25.41
C ASN A 129 0.06 12.64 24.99
N MET A 130 0.69 12.61 23.81
CA MET A 130 1.38 13.75 23.21
C MET A 130 0.38 14.60 22.40
N SER A 131 -0.51 15.31 23.09
CA SER A 131 -1.72 15.91 22.51
C SER A 131 -1.50 16.79 21.27
N ALA A 132 -0.47 17.62 21.24
CA ALA A 132 -0.17 18.48 20.08
C ALA A 132 0.39 17.66 18.91
N GLY A 133 1.32 16.75 19.17
CA GLY A 133 1.92 15.87 18.16
C GLY A 133 0.92 14.90 17.57
N PHE A 134 -0.05 14.41 18.36
CA PHE A 134 -1.08 13.50 17.87
C PHE A 134 -1.98 14.14 16.81
N GLN A 135 -2.33 15.42 16.99
CA GLN A 135 -3.15 16.14 16.02
C GLN A 135 -2.43 16.24 14.65
N GLU A 136 -1.15 16.57 14.66
CA GLU A 136 -0.34 16.62 13.43
C GLU A 136 -0.20 15.25 12.78
N LEU A 137 -0.01 14.20 13.57
CA LEU A 137 0.04 12.81 13.08
C LEU A 137 -1.28 12.39 12.45
N ALA A 138 -2.41 12.68 13.10
CA ALA A 138 -3.73 12.32 12.61
C ALA A 138 -4.06 13.00 11.28
N ASN A 139 -3.58 14.21 11.07
CA ASN A 139 -3.85 14.97 9.86
C ASN A 139 -2.86 14.71 8.73
N GLY A 140 -1.59 14.46 9.05
CA GLY A 140 -0.52 14.37 8.05
C GLY A 140 0.00 12.96 7.76
N ILE A 141 0.16 12.12 8.77
CA ILE A 141 0.83 10.82 8.63
C ILE A 141 -0.13 9.65 8.62
N LEU A 142 -1.05 9.57 9.57
CA LEU A 142 -1.96 8.43 9.69
C LEU A 142 -2.82 8.18 8.44
N PRO A 143 -3.33 9.21 7.73
CA PRO A 143 -4.10 8.98 6.50
C PRO A 143 -3.31 8.23 5.41
N GLU A 144 -2.02 8.48 5.28
CA GLU A 144 -1.16 7.82 4.28
C GLU A 144 -0.94 6.34 4.58
N LEU A 145 -1.13 5.90 5.83
CA LEU A 145 -1.02 4.50 6.23
C LEU A 145 -2.30 3.69 5.98
N ARG A 146 -3.42 4.33 5.67
CA ARG A 146 -4.70 3.68 5.38
C ARG A 146 -4.78 3.28 3.92
N ARG A 147 -3.95 2.31 3.53
CA ARG A 147 -3.74 1.95 2.12
C ARG A 147 -3.74 0.45 1.87
N SER A 148 -3.90 0.09 0.61
CA SER A 148 -3.51 -1.20 0.06
C SER A 148 -2.48 -0.96 -1.04
N ARG A 149 -1.40 -1.74 -1.03
CA ARG A 149 -0.42 -1.77 -2.11
C ARG A 149 -0.77 -2.90 -3.07
N LEU A 150 -0.73 -2.60 -4.36
CA LEU A 150 -0.98 -3.55 -5.44
C LEU A 150 0.33 -3.71 -6.21
N ILE A 151 0.87 -4.91 -6.23
CA ILE A 151 2.17 -5.21 -6.82
C ILE A 151 1.99 -6.31 -7.87
N ILE A 152 2.47 -6.06 -9.09
CA ILE A 152 2.51 -7.05 -10.16
C ILE A 152 3.93 -7.62 -10.21
N ASN A 153 4.09 -8.89 -9.90
CA ASN A 153 5.36 -9.60 -10.03
C ASN A 153 5.39 -10.31 -11.38
N TYR A 154 6.28 -9.88 -12.26
CA TYR A 154 6.36 -10.40 -13.62
C TYR A 154 7.81 -10.48 -14.12
N GLU A 155 8.03 -11.33 -15.11
CA GLU A 155 9.29 -11.41 -15.85
C GLU A 155 9.05 -11.07 -17.32
N THR A 156 10.05 -10.45 -17.93
CA THR A 156 10.07 -10.25 -19.38
C THR A 156 10.68 -11.46 -20.05
N ILE A 157 10.06 -11.92 -21.15
CA ILE A 157 10.44 -13.17 -21.81
C ILE A 157 11.11 -12.87 -23.17
N GLY A 158 12.31 -13.49 -23.39
CA GLY A 158 12.89 -13.79 -24.69
C GLY A 158 12.95 -12.68 -25.73
N ARG A 159 13.18 -11.43 -25.34
CA ARG A 159 13.27 -10.29 -26.26
C ARG A 159 14.71 -10.05 -26.68
N SER A 160 14.89 -9.46 -27.88
CA SER A 160 16.18 -8.96 -28.32
C SER A 160 16.68 -7.85 -27.39
N ASP A 161 18.01 -7.64 -27.34
CA ASP A 161 18.62 -6.60 -26.50
C ASP A 161 18.03 -5.22 -26.77
N ASP A 162 17.72 -4.89 -28.03
CA ASP A 162 17.10 -3.62 -28.40
C ASP A 162 15.71 -3.46 -27.84
N GLN A 163 14.88 -4.52 -27.87
CA GLN A 163 13.54 -4.53 -27.29
C GLN A 163 13.59 -4.37 -25.77
N ILE A 164 14.53 -5.01 -25.09
CA ILE A 164 14.74 -4.87 -23.66
C ILE A 164 15.15 -3.43 -23.30
N LYS A 165 16.02 -2.82 -24.07
CA LYS A 165 16.47 -1.43 -23.86
C LYS A 165 15.32 -0.45 -24.03
N GLU A 166 14.49 -0.58 -25.04
CA GLU A 166 13.31 0.25 -25.27
C GLU A 166 12.32 0.13 -24.10
N GLN A 167 12.05 -1.08 -23.63
CA GLN A 167 11.16 -1.32 -22.52
C GLN A 167 11.70 -0.71 -21.22
N TYR A 168 12.97 -0.86 -20.93
CA TYR A 168 13.62 -0.28 -19.75
C TYR A 168 13.55 1.25 -19.77
N SER A 169 13.81 1.87 -20.91
CA SER A 169 13.70 3.33 -21.10
C SER A 169 12.27 3.82 -20.87
N ALA A 170 11.24 3.10 -21.36
CA ALA A 170 9.83 3.43 -21.13
C ALA A 170 9.47 3.35 -19.64
N ASP A 171 9.95 2.33 -18.93
CA ASP A 171 9.70 2.17 -17.51
C ASP A 171 10.43 3.22 -16.65
N ALA A 172 11.61 3.65 -17.06
CA ALA A 172 12.38 4.69 -16.37
C ALA A 172 11.76 6.09 -16.49
N THR A 173 10.91 6.34 -17.48
CA THR A 173 10.21 7.63 -17.69
C THR A 173 8.86 7.75 -16.96
N LYS A 174 8.42 6.70 -16.30
CA LYS A 174 7.16 6.66 -15.56
C LYS A 174 7.28 7.18 -14.14
#